data_41882fdda95e22626e229626b76c710c
#
_entry.id   41882fdda95e22626e229626b76c710c
#
_cell.length_a   1.000
_cell.length_b   1.000
_cell.length_c   1.000
_cell.angle_alpha   90.00
_cell.angle_beta   90.00
_cell.angle_gamma   90.00
#
_symmetry.space_group_name_H-M   'P 1'
#
loop_
_entity.id
_entity.type
_entity.pdbx_description
1 polymer ?
#
loop_
_entity_poly.entity_id
_entity_poly.type
_entity_poly.pdbx_seq_one_letter_code
_entity_poly.pdbx_strand_id
1 'polypeptide(L)'
;VVHSRRKALAPAALASVLVGTLLLGCSGGGGSPAPTPSSASTPDTSATSDTSTGPVPPTIDPLAAATGLPGEPTDVVTGLDVPWGLAALPDGSALVTLRDEARVVQVGPGVLNTIGTDEPDGRVPDVAPNGEGGLLGIALSPDFATDGFVYLFQTARADNRVVRYSFTQNRLTQGTPVLTGIPKNSTHNGGRVAFGPDGMLYVGTGDAQDRPAAQDVQALGGKILRILPDGSIPADNPFPGSRTWSYGHRNPQGFGWDSTGRLIASEFGQDTWDELNVIRAGGNYGWPDVEGPGDGGGRFVAPIQTWATDEASPSGVAVTPDAVYVAGLRGQRLWRVPLNPDGPTGTPDAYLDGTLGRLRTVEVGPGGSLWILTSNTFRGEPRAGDDRLVTVPLT
;
A
#
# COMPACT_ATOMS: atom_id res chain seq x y z
N VAL A 1 56.21 -12.40 13.82
CA VAL A 1 56.39 -12.64 15.26
C VAL A 1 54.99 -12.65 15.88
N VAL A 2 54.69 -13.80 16.40
CA VAL A 2 53.43 -14.26 17.03
C VAL A 2 53.23 -13.55 18.38
N HIS A 3 51.99 -13.15 18.72
CA HIS A 3 51.53 -13.27 20.12
C HIS A 3 50.01 -13.36 20.19
N SER A 4 49.58 -14.59 20.48
CA SER A 4 48.25 -14.99 20.96
C SER A 4 48.02 -14.47 22.39
N ARG A 5 46.78 -13.96 22.66
CA ARG A 5 46.25 -13.97 24.04
C ARG A 5 44.78 -14.40 24.02
N ARG A 6 44.57 -15.62 24.48
CA ARG A 6 43.27 -16.15 24.93
C ARG A 6 42.87 -15.47 26.24
N LYS A 7 41.63 -15.10 26.43
CA LYS A 7 41.03 -14.84 27.74
C LYS A 7 39.79 -15.70 27.94
N ALA A 8 39.72 -16.20 29.16
CA ALA A 8 38.87 -17.27 29.64
C ALA A 8 37.40 -16.86 29.91
N LEU A 9 36.55 -17.90 29.84
CA LEU A 9 35.14 -17.89 30.31
C LEU A 9 35.08 -17.90 31.85
N ALA A 10 34.04 -17.28 32.40
CA ALA A 10 33.54 -17.54 33.73
C ALA A 10 32.01 -17.77 33.68
N PRO A 11 31.42 -18.67 34.49
CA PRO A 11 30.07 -19.13 34.37
C PRO A 11 29.05 -18.29 35.18
N ALA A 12 27.82 -18.19 34.67
CA ALA A 12 26.70 -17.56 35.35
C ALA A 12 25.89 -18.54 36.18
N ALA A 13 25.51 -18.10 37.37
CA ALA A 13 24.74 -18.85 38.36
C ALA A 13 23.25 -18.84 38.08
N LEU A 14 22.63 -20.02 38.27
CA LEU A 14 21.17 -20.22 38.35
C LEU A 14 20.65 -19.64 39.68
N ALA A 15 19.50 -18.94 39.61
CA ALA A 15 18.66 -18.68 40.78
C ALA A 15 17.24 -19.20 40.47
N SER A 16 16.87 -20.24 41.20
CA SER A 16 15.52 -20.80 41.26
C SER A 16 14.70 -20.04 42.31
N VAL A 17 13.45 -19.69 42.01
CA VAL A 17 12.49 -19.23 43.03
C VAL A 17 11.18 -20.00 42.89
N LEU A 18 10.74 -20.43 44.06
CA LEU A 18 9.68 -21.35 44.39
C LEU A 18 8.25 -20.87 44.04
N VAL A 19 7.44 -21.89 43.79
CA VAL A 19 5.96 -21.94 43.75
C VAL A 19 5.35 -21.60 45.10
N GLY A 20 4.27 -20.84 45.09
CA GLY A 20 3.38 -20.65 46.22
C GLY A 20 1.92 -20.74 45.76
N THR A 21 1.31 -21.92 46.00
CA THR A 21 -0.10 -22.22 45.85
C THR A 21 -0.86 -21.79 47.11
N LEU A 22 -1.99 -21.10 46.99
CA LEU A 22 -3.01 -21.02 48.04
C LEU A 22 -4.40 -21.14 47.43
N LEU A 23 -5.07 -22.22 47.84
CA LEU A 23 -6.49 -22.51 47.70
C LEU A 23 -7.26 -22.04 48.93
N LEU A 24 -8.51 -21.72 48.78
CA LEU A 24 -9.71 -21.76 49.64
C LEU A 24 -10.56 -20.49 49.39
N GLY A 25 -11.87 -20.54 49.28
CA GLY A 25 -12.90 -21.52 49.56
C GLY A 25 -14.29 -20.89 49.32
N CYS A 26 -15.28 -21.72 49.26
CA CYS A 26 -16.66 -21.59 48.86
C CYS A 26 -17.55 -20.64 49.68
N SER A 27 -18.65 -20.25 49.12
CA SER A 27 -20.09 -20.34 49.45
C SER A 27 -20.78 -18.98 49.15
N GLY A 28 -21.96 -18.90 48.59
CA GLY A 28 -23.17 -19.63 48.53
C GLY A 28 -24.31 -18.64 48.35
N GLY A 29 -25.25 -18.98 47.49
CA GLY A 29 -26.67 -18.83 47.71
C GLY A 29 -27.41 -17.56 47.26
N GLY A 30 -28.48 -17.75 46.52
CA GLY A 30 -29.63 -16.88 46.54
C GLY A 30 -30.21 -16.51 45.16
N GLY A 31 -31.25 -17.22 44.77
CA GLY A 31 -31.95 -17.15 43.48
C GLY A 31 -33.03 -16.10 43.38
N SER A 32 -33.38 -15.84 42.17
CA SER A 32 -34.66 -15.55 41.50
C SER A 32 -35.57 -14.41 41.99
N PRO A 33 -36.52 -13.92 41.17
CA PRO A 33 -36.86 -14.16 39.76
C PRO A 33 -37.08 -12.85 38.92
N ALA A 34 -37.24 -13.05 37.62
CA ALA A 34 -37.65 -12.05 36.64
C ALA A 34 -39.13 -11.62 36.79
N PRO A 35 -39.48 -10.40 36.34
CA PRO A 35 -40.86 -10.09 35.99
C PRO A 35 -41.07 -10.03 34.45
N THR A 36 -42.17 -10.61 34.03
CA THR A 36 -42.79 -10.61 32.70
C THR A 36 -43.28 -9.23 32.26
N PRO A 37 -43.47 -9.00 30.94
CA PRO A 37 -43.81 -7.70 30.38
C PRO A 37 -45.30 -7.40 30.44
N SER A 38 -45.62 -6.14 30.72
CA SER A 38 -46.96 -5.58 30.58
C SER A 38 -47.05 -4.73 29.31
N SER A 39 -48.07 -5.06 28.50
CA SER A 39 -48.54 -4.35 27.35
C SER A 39 -49.18 -3.01 27.69
N ALA A 40 -48.81 -1.93 26.97
CA ALA A 40 -49.64 -0.72 26.88
C ALA A 40 -49.39 -0.02 25.54
N SER A 41 -50.44 -0.03 24.76
CA SER A 41 -51.05 0.94 23.80
C SER A 41 -50.20 2.06 23.19
N THR A 42 -50.18 2.09 21.86
CA THR A 42 -49.86 3.20 20.96
C THR A 42 -50.78 4.41 21.13
N PRO A 43 -50.27 5.62 20.86
CA PRO A 43 -51.06 6.58 20.08
C PRO A 43 -50.40 6.90 18.73
N ASP A 44 -51.22 6.82 17.74
CA ASP A 44 -51.11 7.28 16.37
C ASP A 44 -50.81 8.79 16.33
N THR A 45 -49.74 9.18 15.69
CA THR A 45 -49.55 10.56 15.24
C THR A 45 -48.83 10.54 13.89
N SER A 46 -49.63 10.64 12.85
CA SER A 46 -49.23 10.94 11.48
C SER A 46 -48.53 12.30 11.43
N ALA A 47 -47.21 12.30 11.24
CA ALA A 47 -46.46 13.45 10.76
C ALA A 47 -45.87 13.11 9.40
N THR A 48 -46.49 13.65 8.37
CA THR A 48 -45.95 13.70 7.01
C THR A 48 -44.71 14.57 7.01
N SER A 49 -43.52 13.95 6.96
CA SER A 49 -42.29 14.65 6.61
C SER A 49 -42.08 14.54 5.10
N ASP A 50 -42.35 15.64 4.40
CA ASP A 50 -41.93 15.89 3.03
C ASP A 50 -40.40 15.89 2.99
N THR A 51 -39.81 14.77 2.65
CA THR A 51 -38.39 14.68 2.26
C THR A 51 -38.33 14.92 0.76
N SER A 52 -38.07 16.17 0.39
CA SER A 52 -37.62 16.55 -0.95
C SER A 52 -36.29 15.85 -1.22
N THR A 53 -36.34 14.67 -1.82
CA THR A 53 -35.17 14.04 -2.44
C THR A 53 -34.89 14.77 -3.76
N GLY A 54 -34.01 15.78 -3.70
CA GLY A 54 -33.35 16.26 -4.90
C GLY A 54 -32.60 15.10 -5.56
N PRO A 55 -32.45 15.07 -6.89
CA PRO A 55 -31.72 14.01 -7.58
C PRO A 55 -30.28 13.99 -7.04
N VAL A 56 -29.89 12.89 -6.39
CA VAL A 56 -28.50 12.57 -6.09
C VAL A 56 -27.82 12.45 -7.45
N PRO A 57 -26.78 13.24 -7.76
CA PRO A 57 -26.05 13.06 -9.00
C PRO A 57 -25.53 11.61 -9.04
N PRO A 58 -25.59 10.95 -10.20
CA PRO A 58 -25.07 9.58 -10.31
C PRO A 58 -23.60 9.59 -9.91
N THR A 59 -23.25 8.85 -8.87
CA THR A 59 -21.86 8.54 -8.54
C THR A 59 -21.38 7.61 -9.66
N ILE A 60 -20.73 8.17 -10.66
CA ILE A 60 -20.08 7.37 -11.70
C ILE A 60 -18.89 6.72 -10.98
N ASP A 61 -18.94 5.40 -10.85
CA ASP A 61 -17.78 4.61 -10.44
C ASP A 61 -16.67 4.84 -11.50
N PRO A 62 -15.58 5.54 -11.16
CA PRO A 62 -14.52 5.83 -12.13
C PRO A 62 -13.91 4.56 -12.70
N LEU A 63 -13.94 3.46 -11.95
CA LEU A 63 -13.48 2.15 -12.41
C LEU A 63 -14.37 1.57 -13.52
N ALA A 64 -15.68 1.74 -13.45
CA ALA A 64 -16.61 1.18 -14.43
C ALA A 64 -16.45 1.80 -15.84
N ALA A 65 -15.87 3.00 -15.93
CA ALA A 65 -15.61 3.69 -17.19
C ALA A 65 -14.21 3.44 -17.77
N ALA A 66 -13.30 2.83 -16.99
CA ALA A 66 -11.90 2.64 -17.35
C ALA A 66 -11.72 1.34 -18.15
N THR A 67 -12.02 1.36 -19.41
CA THR A 67 -11.77 0.23 -20.34
C THR A 67 -11.16 0.74 -21.63
N GLY A 68 -10.41 -0.11 -22.32
CA GLY A 68 -9.85 0.21 -23.64
C GLY A 68 -8.33 0.20 -23.67
N LEU A 69 -7.77 0.82 -24.70
CA LEU A 69 -6.32 0.89 -24.91
C LEU A 69 -5.78 2.27 -24.54
N PRO A 70 -4.56 2.34 -23.98
CA PRO A 70 -3.92 3.62 -23.69
C PRO A 70 -3.73 4.48 -24.94
N GLY A 71 -4.26 5.71 -24.90
CA GLY A 71 -4.07 6.73 -25.93
C GLY A 71 -2.86 7.61 -25.66
N GLU A 72 -2.84 8.82 -26.27
CA GLU A 72 -1.74 9.77 -26.12
C GLU A 72 -1.74 10.46 -24.75
N PRO A 73 -0.58 10.55 -24.08
CA PRO A 73 -0.46 11.20 -22.78
C PRO A 73 -0.59 12.73 -22.90
N THR A 74 -1.19 13.33 -21.87
CA THR A 74 -1.25 14.80 -21.72
C THR A 74 -0.78 15.20 -20.32
N ASP A 75 0.09 16.20 -20.25
CA ASP A 75 0.57 16.72 -18.97
C ASP A 75 -0.57 17.35 -18.16
N VAL A 76 -0.69 16.96 -16.90
CA VAL A 76 -1.58 17.56 -15.90
C VAL A 76 -0.79 18.56 -15.04
N VAL A 77 0.36 18.12 -14.54
CA VAL A 77 1.30 18.94 -13.75
C VAL A 77 2.72 18.53 -14.08
N THR A 78 3.61 19.50 -14.13
CA THR A 78 5.05 19.33 -14.40
C THR A 78 5.90 19.90 -13.28
N GLY A 79 7.17 19.51 -13.20
CA GLY A 79 8.14 20.04 -12.22
C GLY A 79 7.97 19.49 -10.82
N LEU A 80 7.46 18.27 -10.68
CA LEU A 80 7.43 17.55 -9.40
C LEU A 80 8.83 17.00 -9.07
N ASP A 81 9.20 16.99 -7.79
CA ASP A 81 10.48 16.40 -7.35
C ASP A 81 10.29 14.99 -6.78
N VAL A 82 10.78 13.99 -7.50
CA VAL A 82 10.71 12.56 -7.14
C VAL A 82 9.33 12.17 -6.62
N PRO A 83 8.23 12.37 -7.37
CA PRO A 83 6.90 11.98 -6.92
C PRO A 83 6.81 10.46 -6.80
N TRP A 84 6.11 9.96 -5.75
CA TRP A 84 6.08 8.53 -5.48
C TRP A 84 4.67 7.94 -5.40
N GLY A 85 3.86 8.36 -4.46
CA GLY A 85 2.50 7.89 -4.25
C GLY A 85 1.46 8.89 -4.76
N LEU A 86 0.32 8.38 -5.19
CA LEU A 86 -0.82 9.17 -5.66
C LEU A 86 -2.10 8.62 -5.05
N ALA A 87 -2.97 9.50 -4.56
CA ALA A 87 -4.31 9.15 -4.09
C ALA A 87 -5.33 10.16 -4.63
N ALA A 88 -6.28 9.70 -5.43
CA ALA A 88 -7.32 10.54 -6.03
C ALA A 88 -8.27 11.09 -4.96
N LEU A 89 -8.57 12.39 -5.02
CA LEU A 89 -9.53 13.06 -4.16
C LEU A 89 -10.95 13.08 -4.80
N PRO A 90 -12.00 13.16 -3.98
CA PRO A 90 -13.37 13.22 -4.50
C PRO A 90 -13.68 14.43 -5.40
N ASP A 91 -12.87 15.49 -5.32
CA ASP A 91 -13.02 16.71 -6.14
C ASP A 91 -12.38 16.60 -7.54
N GLY A 92 -11.82 15.43 -7.88
CA GLY A 92 -11.15 15.19 -9.15
C GLY A 92 -9.69 15.64 -9.21
N SER A 93 -9.12 16.12 -8.10
CA SER A 93 -7.69 16.31 -7.91
C SER A 93 -7.06 15.05 -7.25
N ALA A 94 -5.77 15.08 -6.92
CA ALA A 94 -5.10 14.03 -6.16
C ALA A 94 -4.10 14.59 -5.17
N LEU A 95 -3.80 13.81 -4.13
CA LEU A 95 -2.63 14.02 -3.29
C LEU A 95 -1.47 13.22 -3.84
N VAL A 96 -0.29 13.84 -3.93
CA VAL A 96 0.96 13.22 -4.38
C VAL A 96 2.02 13.42 -3.31
N THR A 97 2.74 12.34 -2.98
CA THR A 97 3.91 12.41 -2.10
C THR A 97 5.17 12.75 -2.91
N LEU A 98 5.95 13.70 -2.44
CA LEU A 98 7.29 14.03 -2.92
C LEU A 98 8.30 13.37 -1.99
N ARG A 99 8.97 12.32 -2.48
CA ARG A 99 9.73 11.37 -1.66
C ARG A 99 10.85 12.04 -0.88
N ASP A 100 11.70 12.80 -1.57
CA ASP A 100 12.93 13.36 -1.00
C ASP A 100 12.68 14.69 -0.28
N GLU A 101 11.71 15.47 -0.75
CA GLU A 101 11.25 16.68 -0.07
C GLU A 101 10.46 16.37 1.22
N ALA A 102 9.97 15.13 1.38
CA ALA A 102 9.06 14.76 2.48
C ALA A 102 7.81 15.66 2.54
N ARG A 103 7.21 15.96 1.40
CA ARG A 103 6.03 16.83 1.26
C ARG A 103 4.89 16.09 0.58
N VAL A 104 3.69 16.58 0.81
CA VAL A 104 2.51 16.22 0.03
C VAL A 104 2.06 17.43 -0.75
N VAL A 105 1.72 17.23 -2.01
CA VAL A 105 1.13 18.26 -2.87
C VAL A 105 -0.24 17.78 -3.37
N GLN A 106 -1.18 18.72 -3.52
CA GLN A 106 -2.42 18.49 -4.26
C GLN A 106 -2.20 18.88 -5.71
N VAL A 107 -2.56 17.99 -6.62
CA VAL A 107 -2.37 18.15 -8.06
C VAL A 107 -3.66 17.90 -8.81
N GLY A 108 -3.83 18.57 -9.94
CA GLY A 108 -4.98 18.40 -10.83
C GLY A 108 -4.91 19.39 -11.97
N PRO A 109 -5.88 19.41 -12.93
CA PRO A 109 -5.92 20.40 -14.00
C PRO A 109 -5.94 21.82 -13.45
N GLY A 110 -4.82 22.55 -13.62
CA GLY A 110 -4.65 23.90 -13.08
C GLY A 110 -4.44 23.98 -11.57
N VAL A 111 -4.20 22.86 -10.88
CA VAL A 111 -4.00 22.80 -9.42
C VAL A 111 -2.61 22.24 -9.13
N LEU A 112 -1.81 23.02 -8.39
CA LEU A 112 -0.58 22.57 -7.75
C LEU A 112 -0.44 23.34 -6.43
N ASN A 113 -0.80 22.71 -5.34
CA ASN A 113 -0.74 23.31 -4.01
C ASN A 113 0.09 22.45 -3.06
N THR A 114 1.03 23.04 -2.33
CA THR A 114 1.69 22.33 -1.23
C THR A 114 0.73 22.19 -0.06
N ILE A 115 0.59 20.97 0.45
CA ILE A 115 -0.21 20.67 1.64
C ILE A 115 0.58 21.07 2.88
N GLY A 116 -0.04 21.88 3.75
CA GLY A 116 0.55 22.26 5.03
C GLY A 116 0.63 21.05 5.98
N THR A 117 1.53 21.15 6.96
CA THR A 117 1.65 20.18 8.06
C THR A 117 1.76 20.92 9.39
N ASP A 118 1.95 20.21 10.49
CA ASP A 118 2.24 20.82 11.80
C ASP A 118 3.68 21.37 11.86
N GLU A 119 4.57 20.96 10.95
CA GLU A 119 5.92 21.50 10.83
C GLU A 119 5.93 22.87 10.14
N PRO A 120 6.74 23.83 10.64
CA PRO A 120 6.78 25.19 10.09
C PRO A 120 7.22 25.27 8.63
N ASP A 121 8.03 24.29 8.17
CA ASP A 121 8.52 24.21 6.79
C ASP A 121 7.57 23.43 5.87
N GLY A 122 6.44 22.93 6.39
CA GLY A 122 5.43 22.16 5.65
C GLY A 122 5.85 20.74 5.28
N ARG A 123 6.93 20.20 5.87
CA ARG A 123 7.35 18.81 5.67
C ARG A 123 6.49 17.87 6.52
N VAL A 124 6.34 16.64 6.07
CA VAL A 124 5.76 15.58 6.88
C VAL A 124 6.76 15.22 7.99
N PRO A 125 6.33 15.23 9.27
CA PRO A 125 7.20 14.97 10.41
C PRO A 125 7.92 13.62 10.34
N ASP A 126 9.10 13.54 10.95
CA ASP A 126 9.90 12.31 11.11
C ASP A 126 10.37 11.61 9.82
N VAL A 127 10.09 12.15 8.65
CA VAL A 127 10.59 11.57 7.40
C VAL A 127 12.09 11.83 7.27
N ALA A 128 12.86 10.77 7.04
CA ALA A 128 14.32 10.79 6.87
C ALA A 128 14.70 10.09 5.55
N PRO A 129 14.63 10.79 4.41
CA PRO A 129 14.95 10.22 3.11
C PRO A 129 16.35 9.63 3.05
N ASN A 130 16.48 8.43 2.48
CA ASN A 130 17.76 7.75 2.27
C ASN A 130 17.65 6.71 1.16
N GLY A 131 18.34 6.94 0.05
CA GLY A 131 18.33 6.03 -1.10
C GLY A 131 16.92 5.92 -1.73
N GLU A 132 16.28 4.77 -1.61
CA GLU A 132 14.90 4.55 -2.08
C GLU A 132 13.84 4.91 -1.03
N GLY A 133 14.26 5.09 0.21
CA GLY A 133 13.38 5.47 1.31
C GLY A 133 13.10 6.97 1.36
N GLY A 134 11.99 7.35 1.96
CA GLY A 134 11.51 8.73 2.10
C GLY A 134 10.01 8.75 2.36
N LEU A 135 9.30 9.73 1.84
CA LEU A 135 7.84 9.76 1.85
C LEU A 135 7.31 8.99 0.64
N LEU A 136 6.80 7.77 0.86
CA LEU A 136 6.50 6.83 -0.20
C LEU A 136 4.99 6.77 -0.52
N GLY A 137 4.31 5.70 -0.11
CA GLY A 137 2.90 5.48 -0.42
C GLY A 137 1.95 6.40 0.32
N ILE A 138 0.78 6.60 -0.28
CA ILE A 138 -0.34 7.36 0.26
C ILE A 138 -1.64 6.62 -0.03
N ALA A 139 -2.55 6.58 0.94
CA ALA A 139 -3.90 6.08 0.74
C ALA A 139 -4.91 6.95 1.50
N LEU A 140 -6.09 7.14 0.94
CA LEU A 140 -7.21 7.75 1.65
C LEU A 140 -7.97 6.66 2.43
N SER A 141 -8.54 7.04 3.57
CA SER A 141 -9.53 6.20 4.26
C SER A 141 -10.68 5.83 3.33
N PRO A 142 -11.25 4.62 3.42
CA PRO A 142 -12.50 4.30 2.73
C PRO A 142 -13.64 5.27 3.06
N ASP A 143 -13.62 5.83 4.26
CA ASP A 143 -14.59 6.79 4.78
C ASP A 143 -14.08 8.24 4.70
N PHE A 144 -13.11 8.53 3.83
CA PHE A 144 -12.41 9.83 3.75
C PHE A 144 -13.34 11.04 3.69
N ALA A 145 -14.47 10.93 2.99
CA ALA A 145 -15.46 12.00 2.93
C ALA A 145 -16.04 12.38 4.31
N THR A 146 -15.98 11.46 5.28
CA THR A 146 -16.51 11.64 6.64
C THR A 146 -15.39 11.88 7.66
N ASP A 147 -14.31 11.11 7.60
CA ASP A 147 -13.23 11.11 8.60
C ASP A 147 -12.00 11.96 8.20
N GLY A 148 -11.82 12.21 6.90
CA GLY A 148 -10.72 12.99 6.37
C GLY A 148 -9.35 12.34 6.61
N PHE A 149 -9.27 11.01 6.84
CA PHE A 149 -8.00 10.37 7.15
C PHE A 149 -7.18 10.03 5.91
N VAL A 150 -5.88 10.34 6.01
CA VAL A 150 -4.84 10.01 5.02
C VAL A 150 -3.76 9.17 5.69
N TYR A 151 -3.35 8.10 5.03
CA TYR A 151 -2.31 7.19 5.50
C TYR A 151 -1.07 7.34 4.64
N LEU A 152 0.06 7.61 5.28
CA LEU A 152 1.35 7.79 4.62
C LEU A 152 2.33 6.70 5.06
N PHE A 153 2.97 6.05 4.09
CA PHE A 153 4.14 5.22 4.36
C PHE A 153 5.37 6.12 4.31
N GLN A 154 6.11 6.14 5.40
CA GLN A 154 7.29 6.99 5.53
C GLN A 154 8.49 6.24 6.09
N THR A 155 9.67 6.54 5.55
CA THR A 155 10.94 6.11 6.11
C THR A 155 11.35 7.10 7.19
N ALA A 156 11.37 6.66 8.45
CA ALA A 156 11.86 7.41 9.59
C ALA A 156 13.35 7.09 9.86
N ARG A 157 13.93 7.68 10.91
CA ARG A 157 15.33 7.42 11.26
C ARG A 157 15.56 5.96 11.67
N ALA A 158 14.63 5.35 12.41
CA ALA A 158 14.78 4.01 12.97
C ALA A 158 14.17 2.91 12.09
N ASP A 159 13.06 3.17 11.42
CA ASP A 159 12.24 2.18 10.73
C ASP A 159 11.51 2.80 9.53
N ASN A 160 10.86 1.95 8.76
CA ASN A 160 9.72 2.34 7.93
C ASN A 160 8.45 2.21 8.77
N ARG A 161 7.46 3.07 8.53
CA ARG A 161 6.21 3.11 9.28
C ARG A 161 5.04 3.61 8.46
N VAL A 162 3.82 3.30 8.90
CA VAL A 162 2.61 3.92 8.39
C VAL A 162 2.05 4.86 9.45
N VAL A 163 1.79 6.10 9.06
CA VAL A 163 1.24 7.14 9.93
C VAL A 163 -0.08 7.64 9.32
N ARG A 164 -1.12 7.66 10.15
CA ARG A 164 -2.42 8.24 9.80
C ARG A 164 -2.44 9.70 10.19
N TYR A 165 -2.88 10.56 9.26
CA TYR A 165 -3.06 11.99 9.46
C TYR A 165 -4.52 12.39 9.25
N SER A 166 -4.97 13.45 9.93
CA SER A 166 -6.20 14.15 9.58
C SER A 166 -5.91 15.17 8.47
N PHE A 167 -6.67 15.12 7.38
CA PHE A 167 -6.58 16.07 6.28
C PHE A 167 -7.78 17.02 6.29
N THR A 168 -7.52 18.28 6.62
CA THR A 168 -8.54 19.34 6.64
C THR A 168 -7.92 20.64 6.17
N GLN A 169 -8.67 21.46 5.41
CA GLN A 169 -8.24 22.79 4.97
C GLN A 169 -6.84 22.78 4.31
N ASN A 170 -6.57 21.80 3.46
CA ASN A 170 -5.28 21.60 2.81
C ASN A 170 -4.10 21.44 3.78
N ARG A 171 -4.33 20.80 4.91
CA ARG A 171 -3.31 20.49 5.92
C ARG A 171 -3.42 19.07 6.41
N LEU A 172 -2.26 18.44 6.64
CA LEU A 172 -2.10 17.18 7.36
C LEU A 172 -1.71 17.49 8.80
N THR A 173 -2.52 17.05 9.74
CA THR A 173 -2.34 17.29 11.17
C THR A 173 -2.51 16.01 11.97
N GLN A 174 -2.14 16.02 13.26
CA GLN A 174 -2.39 14.93 14.21
C GLN A 174 -1.84 13.56 13.75
N GLY A 175 -0.59 13.53 13.27
CA GLY A 175 0.05 12.29 12.84
C GLY A 175 0.05 11.22 13.93
N THR A 176 -0.60 10.09 13.70
CA THR A 176 -0.68 8.94 14.60
C THR A 176 -0.07 7.72 13.93
N PRO A 177 1.06 7.17 14.42
CA PRO A 177 1.62 5.93 13.89
C PRO A 177 0.64 4.77 14.10
N VAL A 178 0.25 4.09 13.00
CA VAL A 178 -0.61 2.90 13.04
C VAL A 178 0.18 1.61 12.83
N LEU A 179 1.36 1.71 12.20
CA LEU A 179 2.28 0.60 12.06
C LEU A 179 3.72 1.10 12.14
N THR A 180 4.55 0.53 13.00
CA THR A 180 5.97 0.86 13.20
C THR A 180 6.83 -0.38 13.21
N GLY A 181 8.17 -0.20 13.17
CA GLY A 181 9.11 -1.31 13.25
C GLY A 181 9.29 -2.09 11.95
N ILE A 182 8.80 -1.59 10.81
CA ILE A 182 9.08 -2.19 9.50
C ILE A 182 10.56 -1.97 9.21
N PRO A 183 11.33 -3.02 8.85
CA PRO A 183 12.74 -2.87 8.48
C PRO A 183 12.94 -1.86 7.36
N LYS A 184 14.06 -1.14 7.39
CA LYS A 184 14.45 -0.21 6.34
C LYS A 184 15.90 -0.38 5.93
N ASN A 185 16.18 -0.02 4.69
CA ASN A 185 17.55 0.08 4.18
C ASN A 185 17.63 1.19 3.11
N SER A 186 18.79 1.40 2.51
CA SER A 186 18.94 2.28 1.34
C SER A 186 18.16 1.81 0.11
N THR A 187 17.83 0.50 0.04
CA THR A 187 16.98 -0.11 -0.99
C THR A 187 15.98 -1.08 -0.37
N HIS A 188 15.02 -1.54 -1.17
CA HIS A 188 14.01 -2.53 -0.80
C HIS A 188 13.16 -2.11 0.43
N ASN A 189 12.63 -0.91 0.39
CA ASN A 189 11.76 -0.42 1.46
C ASN A 189 10.27 -0.79 1.23
N GLY A 190 9.91 -1.29 0.05
CA GLY A 190 8.51 -1.45 -0.33
C GLY A 190 7.84 -0.09 -0.46
N GLY A 191 6.80 0.14 0.35
CA GLY A 191 6.23 1.47 0.54
C GLY A 191 4.81 1.65 0.00
N ARG A 192 4.27 0.70 -0.77
CA ARG A 192 2.88 0.80 -1.23
C ARG A 192 1.92 0.58 -0.08
N VAL A 193 0.93 1.46 0.02
CA VAL A 193 -0.22 1.33 0.93
C VAL A 193 -1.50 1.53 0.14
N ALA A 194 -2.50 0.71 0.40
CA ALA A 194 -3.81 0.83 -0.22
C ALA A 194 -4.88 0.13 0.63
N PHE A 195 -6.11 0.65 0.63
CA PHE A 195 -7.24 -0.03 1.23
C PHE A 195 -7.83 -1.06 0.27
N GLY A 196 -8.04 -2.27 0.77
CA GLY A 196 -8.75 -3.30 0.04
C GLY A 196 -10.28 -3.11 0.07
N PRO A 197 -11.02 -3.85 -0.78
CA PRO A 197 -12.47 -3.82 -0.78
C PRO A 197 -13.10 -4.33 0.53
N ASP A 198 -12.30 -4.98 1.38
CA ASP A 198 -12.66 -5.42 2.73
C ASP A 198 -12.48 -4.33 3.81
N GLY A 199 -12.07 -3.11 3.41
CA GLY A 199 -11.81 -1.98 4.31
C GLY A 199 -10.53 -2.10 5.13
N MET A 200 -9.69 -3.11 4.89
CA MET A 200 -8.41 -3.27 5.55
C MET A 200 -7.30 -2.52 4.81
N LEU A 201 -6.31 -2.05 5.55
CA LEU A 201 -5.12 -1.42 4.98
C LEU A 201 -4.07 -2.49 4.66
N TYR A 202 -3.70 -2.57 3.39
CA TYR A 202 -2.62 -3.41 2.89
C TYR A 202 -1.34 -2.60 2.75
N VAL A 203 -0.22 -3.18 3.20
CA VAL A 203 1.09 -2.51 3.23
C VAL A 203 2.15 -3.42 2.63
N GLY A 204 2.76 -2.99 1.52
CA GLY A 204 3.88 -3.68 0.90
C GLY A 204 5.20 -3.28 1.56
N THR A 205 5.93 -4.26 2.06
CA THR A 205 7.22 -4.07 2.71
C THR A 205 8.31 -4.83 1.97
N GLY A 206 9.43 -4.17 1.72
CA GLY A 206 10.61 -4.84 1.17
C GLY A 206 11.34 -5.66 2.23
N ASP A 207 12.24 -6.53 1.77
CA ASP A 207 13.11 -7.33 2.63
C ASP A 207 14.19 -6.49 3.34
N ALA A 208 14.32 -5.21 2.98
CA ALA A 208 15.36 -4.31 3.48
C ALA A 208 16.77 -4.93 3.42
N GLN A 209 17.01 -5.82 2.45
CA GLN A 209 18.23 -6.63 2.26
C GLN A 209 18.47 -7.74 3.32
N ASP A 210 17.52 -7.97 4.21
CA ASP A 210 17.46 -9.14 5.09
C ASP A 210 16.60 -10.23 4.44
N ARG A 211 17.16 -10.89 3.42
CA ARG A 211 16.47 -11.88 2.60
C ARG A 211 15.79 -13.00 3.41
N PRO A 212 16.46 -13.59 4.44
CA PRO A 212 15.83 -14.64 5.25
C PRO A 212 14.55 -14.19 5.97
N ALA A 213 14.46 -12.92 6.36
CA ALA A 213 13.26 -12.37 7.01
C ALA A 213 12.01 -12.47 6.14
N ALA A 214 12.16 -12.53 4.80
CA ALA A 214 11.02 -12.71 3.89
C ALA A 214 10.25 -14.01 4.15
N GLN A 215 10.91 -15.07 4.63
CA GLN A 215 10.31 -16.36 4.94
C GLN A 215 9.79 -16.48 6.39
N ASP A 216 10.10 -15.53 7.27
CA ASP A 216 9.59 -15.51 8.64
C ASP A 216 8.25 -14.74 8.68
N VAL A 217 7.15 -15.45 8.92
CA VAL A 217 5.78 -14.87 8.97
C VAL A 217 5.55 -13.93 10.15
N GLN A 218 6.46 -13.86 11.12
CA GLN A 218 6.39 -12.90 12.23
C GLN A 218 7.20 -11.62 11.96
N ALA A 219 8.15 -11.66 11.02
CA ALA A 219 8.91 -10.49 10.59
C ALA A 219 8.04 -9.58 9.70
N LEU A 220 8.29 -8.25 9.76
CA LEU A 220 7.55 -7.27 8.98
C LEU A 220 8.19 -6.97 7.62
N GLY A 221 9.40 -7.44 7.33
CA GLY A 221 10.09 -7.26 6.05
C GLY A 221 9.77 -8.37 5.04
N GLY A 222 9.72 -8.03 3.75
CA GLY A 222 9.46 -8.98 2.67
C GLY A 222 8.03 -9.55 2.71
N LYS A 223 7.04 -8.69 2.91
CA LYS A 223 5.64 -9.05 3.16
C LYS A 223 4.67 -8.17 2.38
N ILE A 224 3.47 -8.69 2.20
CA ILE A 224 2.26 -7.88 2.14
C ILE A 224 1.58 -8.06 3.50
N LEU A 225 1.46 -6.96 4.24
CA LEU A 225 0.79 -6.91 5.54
C LEU A 225 -0.66 -6.48 5.34
N ARG A 226 -1.57 -6.96 6.22
CA ARG A 226 -2.98 -6.54 6.27
C ARG A 226 -3.33 -6.19 7.71
N ILE A 227 -3.80 -4.96 7.91
CA ILE A 227 -4.11 -4.39 9.22
C ILE A 227 -5.46 -3.66 9.19
N LEU A 228 -6.08 -3.51 10.35
CA LEU A 228 -7.21 -2.59 10.52
C LEU A 228 -6.74 -1.13 10.36
N PRO A 229 -7.64 -0.16 10.09
CA PRO A 229 -7.27 1.24 9.95
C PRO A 229 -6.58 1.86 11.18
N ASP A 230 -6.75 1.27 12.35
CA ASP A 230 -6.09 1.68 13.60
C ASP A 230 -4.74 0.98 13.83
N GLY A 231 -4.32 0.09 12.94
CA GLY A 231 -3.08 -0.68 13.02
C GLY A 231 -3.18 -2.00 13.76
N SER A 232 -4.34 -2.35 14.31
CA SER A 232 -4.57 -3.63 14.98
C SER A 232 -4.61 -4.78 13.96
N ILE A 233 -4.45 -6.01 14.47
CA ILE A 233 -4.38 -7.21 13.66
C ILE A 233 -5.78 -7.74 13.42
N PRO A 234 -6.23 -7.91 12.15
CA PRO A 234 -7.50 -8.57 11.86
C PRO A 234 -7.53 -10.01 12.37
N ALA A 235 -8.66 -10.42 12.95
CA ALA A 235 -8.81 -11.76 13.53
C ALA A 235 -8.77 -12.88 12.47
N ASP A 236 -9.09 -12.54 11.23
CA ASP A 236 -9.14 -13.43 10.07
C ASP A 236 -7.84 -13.42 9.23
N ASN A 237 -6.76 -12.80 9.72
CA ASN A 237 -5.46 -12.93 9.07
C ASN A 237 -4.99 -14.41 9.10
N PRO A 238 -4.30 -14.87 8.05
CA PRO A 238 -3.95 -16.28 7.87
C PRO A 238 -2.99 -16.83 8.95
N PHE A 239 -2.22 -15.94 9.60
CA PHE A 239 -1.26 -16.31 10.64
C PHE A 239 -1.69 -15.68 11.96
N PRO A 240 -2.11 -16.48 12.96
CA PRO A 240 -2.62 -15.96 14.23
C PRO A 240 -1.63 -15.01 14.92
N GLY A 241 -2.10 -13.82 15.25
CA GLY A 241 -1.30 -12.79 15.92
C GLY A 241 -0.25 -12.10 15.02
N SER A 242 -0.25 -12.35 13.70
CA SER A 242 0.61 -11.69 12.73
C SER A 242 -0.16 -10.74 11.82
N ARG A 243 0.52 -9.67 11.40
CA ARG A 243 0.03 -8.74 10.37
C ARG A 243 0.22 -9.26 8.96
N THR A 244 0.95 -10.36 8.80
CA THR A 244 1.30 -10.94 7.49
C THR A 244 0.06 -11.48 6.78
N TRP A 245 -0.20 -10.95 5.58
CA TRP A 245 -1.19 -11.48 4.65
C TRP A 245 -0.58 -12.49 3.69
N SER A 246 0.58 -12.13 3.11
CA SER A 246 1.42 -13.01 2.29
C SER A 246 2.90 -12.74 2.58
N TYR A 247 3.77 -13.68 2.24
CA TYR A 247 5.19 -13.64 2.59
C TYR A 247 6.06 -14.20 1.47
N GLY A 248 7.38 -14.13 1.65
CA GLY A 248 8.31 -14.53 0.62
C GLY A 248 8.40 -13.51 -0.51
N HIS A 249 8.27 -12.22 -0.19
CA HIS A 249 8.41 -11.09 -1.09
C HIS A 249 9.79 -10.45 -0.95
N ARG A 250 10.29 -9.87 -2.06
CA ARG A 250 11.52 -9.08 -2.06
C ARG A 250 11.26 -7.59 -1.91
N ASN A 251 10.47 -6.99 -2.81
CA ASN A 251 10.22 -5.55 -2.82
C ASN A 251 8.93 -5.20 -3.57
N PRO A 252 7.74 -5.52 -3.04
CA PRO A 252 6.47 -5.21 -3.67
C PRO A 252 6.20 -3.70 -3.64
N GLN A 253 5.81 -3.10 -4.79
CA GLN A 253 5.60 -1.66 -4.93
C GLN A 253 4.29 -1.24 -5.60
N GLY A 254 3.49 -2.16 -6.08
CA GLY A 254 2.20 -1.86 -6.70
C GLY A 254 1.10 -2.79 -6.21
N PHE A 255 -0.09 -2.25 -5.95
CA PHE A 255 -1.29 -2.98 -5.56
C PHE A 255 -2.49 -2.51 -6.36
N GLY A 256 -3.34 -3.46 -6.72
CA GLY A 256 -4.65 -3.19 -7.28
C GLY A 256 -5.58 -4.39 -7.06
N TRP A 257 -6.88 -4.15 -7.02
CA TRP A 257 -7.88 -5.20 -6.89
C TRP A 257 -8.73 -5.28 -8.14
N ASP A 258 -9.00 -6.49 -8.57
CA ASP A 258 -9.99 -6.69 -9.63
C ASP A 258 -11.43 -6.70 -9.07
N SER A 259 -12.40 -6.75 -9.98
CA SER A 259 -13.83 -6.74 -9.63
C SER A 259 -14.28 -7.96 -8.81
N THR A 260 -13.47 -9.00 -8.71
CA THR A 260 -13.73 -10.18 -7.88
C THR A 260 -13.08 -10.10 -6.49
N GLY A 261 -12.34 -9.01 -6.21
CA GLY A 261 -11.63 -8.79 -4.96
C GLY A 261 -10.27 -9.47 -4.89
N ARG A 262 -9.70 -9.96 -6.01
CA ARG A 262 -8.33 -10.51 -6.03
C ARG A 262 -7.33 -9.37 -6.00
N LEU A 263 -6.41 -9.41 -5.04
CA LEU A 263 -5.28 -8.49 -4.97
C LEU A 263 -4.22 -8.90 -5.99
N ILE A 264 -3.80 -7.95 -6.81
CA ILE A 264 -2.73 -8.09 -7.78
C ILE A 264 -1.60 -7.18 -7.33
N ALA A 265 -0.37 -7.70 -7.27
CA ALA A 265 0.80 -6.96 -6.84
C ALA A 265 1.96 -7.10 -7.82
N SER A 266 2.68 -6.00 -8.02
CA SER A 266 3.95 -5.97 -8.74
C SER A 266 5.12 -6.02 -7.78
N GLU A 267 6.21 -6.67 -8.20
CA GLU A 267 7.38 -6.86 -7.37
C GLU A 267 8.68 -6.79 -8.18
N PHE A 268 9.70 -6.13 -7.63
CA PHE A 268 11.03 -6.10 -8.22
C PHE A 268 11.81 -7.36 -7.88
N GLY A 269 12.32 -8.02 -8.92
CA GLY A 269 13.27 -9.10 -8.78
C GLY A 269 14.67 -8.64 -8.40
N GLN A 270 15.57 -9.60 -8.24
CA GLN A 270 16.96 -9.34 -7.87
C GLN A 270 17.84 -9.12 -9.10
N ASP A 271 17.94 -10.14 -9.92
CA ASP A 271 18.89 -10.17 -11.01
C ASP A 271 18.26 -10.65 -12.34
N THR A 272 17.18 -11.40 -12.27
CA THR A 272 16.64 -12.09 -13.44
C THR A 272 15.20 -11.71 -13.76
N TRP A 273 14.29 -11.80 -12.77
CA TRP A 273 12.87 -11.69 -13.02
C TRP A 273 12.15 -10.71 -12.12
N ASP A 274 11.52 -9.73 -12.73
CA ASP A 274 10.45 -8.94 -12.12
C ASP A 274 9.12 -9.70 -12.24
N GLU A 275 8.17 -9.45 -11.32
CA GLU A 275 6.97 -10.27 -11.19
C GLU A 275 5.68 -9.44 -11.10
N LEU A 276 4.61 -10.03 -11.64
CA LEU A 276 3.23 -9.67 -11.31
C LEU A 276 2.56 -10.90 -10.68
N ASN A 277 2.00 -10.70 -9.52
CA ASN A 277 1.47 -11.75 -8.67
C ASN A 277 -0.02 -11.57 -8.37
N VAL A 278 -0.82 -12.64 -8.39
CA VAL A 278 -2.13 -12.68 -7.74
C VAL A 278 -1.93 -13.11 -6.30
N ILE A 279 -2.24 -12.24 -5.37
CA ILE A 279 -1.95 -12.43 -3.95
C ILE A 279 -3.06 -13.21 -3.25
N ARG A 280 -2.66 -14.25 -2.52
CA ARG A 280 -3.54 -15.12 -1.73
C ARG A 280 -3.20 -15.02 -0.25
N ALA A 281 -4.22 -15.05 0.59
CA ALA A 281 -4.04 -15.15 2.04
C ALA A 281 -3.16 -16.34 2.41
N GLY A 282 -2.09 -16.12 3.18
CA GLY A 282 -1.14 -17.14 3.59
C GLY A 282 -0.19 -17.64 2.49
N GLY A 283 -0.25 -17.05 1.29
CA GLY A 283 0.62 -17.44 0.17
C GLY A 283 2.09 -17.13 0.44
N ASN A 284 2.98 -18.06 0.04
CA ASN A 284 4.43 -17.87 0.00
C ASN A 284 4.87 -17.66 -1.45
N TYR A 285 5.51 -16.52 -1.74
CA TYR A 285 5.91 -16.11 -3.10
C TYR A 285 7.37 -16.43 -3.42
N GLY A 286 8.05 -17.18 -2.53
CA GLY A 286 9.28 -17.89 -2.81
C GLY A 286 10.56 -17.15 -2.51
N TRP A 287 10.59 -15.83 -2.44
CA TRP A 287 11.82 -15.10 -2.13
C TRP A 287 12.37 -15.45 -0.72
N PRO A 288 13.66 -15.73 -0.55
CA PRO A 288 14.75 -15.68 -1.54
C PRO A 288 15.05 -17.02 -2.24
N ASP A 289 14.27 -18.07 -2.00
CA ASP A 289 14.55 -19.43 -2.49
C ASP A 289 14.25 -19.56 -4.00
N VAL A 290 13.28 -18.81 -4.50
CA VAL A 290 12.87 -18.75 -5.91
C VAL A 290 12.70 -17.29 -6.33
N GLU A 291 13.10 -16.97 -7.56
CA GLU A 291 12.88 -15.72 -8.27
C GLU A 291 12.30 -16.06 -9.65
N GLY A 292 11.16 -15.45 -10.01
CA GLY A 292 10.52 -15.61 -11.31
C GLY A 292 9.69 -16.89 -11.47
N PRO A 293 9.58 -17.42 -12.72
CA PRO A 293 8.65 -18.50 -13.03
C PRO A 293 9.05 -19.80 -12.37
N GLY A 294 8.26 -20.25 -11.43
CA GLY A 294 8.46 -21.51 -10.73
C GLY A 294 7.75 -21.53 -9.38
N ASP A 295 7.26 -22.71 -9.03
CA ASP A 295 6.54 -22.94 -7.78
C ASP A 295 7.36 -23.72 -6.74
N GLY A 296 8.64 -23.95 -7.03
CA GLY A 296 9.53 -24.75 -6.17
C GLY A 296 9.01 -26.18 -5.92
N GLY A 297 8.28 -26.77 -6.87
CA GLY A 297 7.64 -28.07 -6.73
C GLY A 297 6.35 -28.02 -5.88
N GLY A 298 5.57 -26.96 -6.02
CA GLY A 298 4.31 -26.73 -5.30
C GLY A 298 4.46 -26.11 -3.92
N ARG A 299 5.68 -25.66 -3.55
CA ARG A 299 5.93 -24.99 -2.26
C ARG A 299 5.57 -23.52 -2.26
N PHE A 300 5.59 -22.89 -3.42
CA PHE A 300 5.43 -21.44 -3.60
C PHE A 300 4.29 -21.11 -4.56
N VAL A 301 3.78 -19.90 -4.48
CA VAL A 301 2.83 -19.36 -5.46
C VAL A 301 3.66 -18.77 -6.60
N ALA A 302 3.52 -19.32 -7.80
CA ALA A 302 4.20 -18.81 -8.99
C ALA A 302 3.58 -17.48 -9.44
N PRO A 303 4.40 -16.55 -9.98
CA PRO A 303 3.91 -15.33 -10.60
C PRO A 303 3.04 -15.63 -11.83
N ILE A 304 2.09 -14.75 -12.12
CA ILE A 304 1.23 -14.84 -13.29
C ILE A 304 1.88 -14.25 -14.54
N GLN A 305 2.83 -13.34 -14.34
CA GLN A 305 3.64 -12.72 -15.38
C GLN A 305 5.02 -12.41 -14.83
N THR A 306 6.04 -12.57 -15.66
CA THR A 306 7.42 -12.17 -15.38
C THR A 306 8.01 -11.37 -16.54
N TRP A 307 8.95 -10.50 -16.22
CA TRP A 307 9.77 -9.74 -17.17
C TRP A 307 11.24 -9.83 -16.75
N ALA A 308 12.14 -9.65 -17.69
CA ALA A 308 13.54 -9.40 -17.32
C ALA A 308 13.66 -8.08 -16.56
N THR A 309 14.60 -7.97 -15.61
CA THR A 309 14.72 -6.80 -14.72
C THR A 309 15.05 -5.49 -15.44
N ASP A 310 15.50 -5.53 -16.69
CA ASP A 310 15.71 -4.36 -17.55
C ASP A 310 14.47 -3.99 -18.39
N GLU A 311 13.50 -4.90 -18.51
CA GLU A 311 12.27 -4.66 -19.28
C GLU A 311 11.15 -4.01 -18.44
N ALA A 312 11.18 -4.15 -17.12
CA ALA A 312 10.12 -3.62 -16.26
C ALA A 312 10.64 -2.77 -15.09
N SER A 313 11.19 -3.34 -14.02
CA SER A 313 11.24 -2.72 -12.69
C SER A 313 9.86 -2.19 -12.30
N PRO A 314 8.87 -3.09 -12.10
CA PRO A 314 7.45 -2.76 -12.03
C PRO A 314 7.11 -2.12 -10.69
N SER A 315 6.55 -0.90 -10.71
CA SER A 315 6.19 -0.15 -9.50
C SER A 315 4.67 -0.08 -9.35
N GLY A 316 4.01 1.05 -9.64
CA GLY A 316 2.57 1.19 -9.47
C GLY A 316 1.76 0.23 -10.34
N VAL A 317 0.59 -0.18 -9.83
CA VAL A 317 -0.37 -1.05 -10.51
C VAL A 317 -1.75 -0.40 -10.45
N ALA A 318 -2.41 -0.27 -11.60
CA ALA A 318 -3.83 0.05 -11.69
C ALA A 318 -4.58 -1.14 -12.32
N VAL A 319 -5.74 -1.47 -11.78
CA VAL A 319 -6.58 -2.55 -12.29
C VAL A 319 -7.89 -1.95 -12.81
N THR A 320 -8.22 -2.30 -14.05
CA THR A 320 -9.46 -1.92 -14.71
C THR A 320 -10.30 -3.17 -14.99
N PRO A 321 -11.55 -3.06 -15.44
CA PRO A 321 -12.36 -4.24 -15.75
C PRO A 321 -11.76 -5.19 -16.80
N ASP A 322 -10.88 -4.70 -17.68
CA ASP A 322 -10.35 -5.44 -18.82
C ASP A 322 -8.82 -5.63 -18.81
N ALA A 323 -8.10 -4.96 -17.89
CA ALA A 323 -6.65 -5.04 -17.86
C ALA A 323 -6.03 -4.68 -16.50
N VAL A 324 -4.80 -5.13 -16.32
CA VAL A 324 -3.87 -4.67 -15.29
C VAL A 324 -2.80 -3.81 -15.96
N TYR A 325 -2.65 -2.58 -15.51
CA TYR A 325 -1.62 -1.66 -15.98
C TYR A 325 -0.49 -1.60 -14.95
N VAL A 326 0.75 -1.72 -15.44
CA VAL A 326 1.95 -1.75 -14.58
C VAL A 326 2.94 -0.70 -15.04
N ALA A 327 3.29 0.21 -14.15
CA ALA A 327 4.26 1.28 -14.40
C ALA A 327 5.69 0.74 -14.33
N GLY A 328 6.41 0.75 -15.45
CA GLY A 328 7.80 0.28 -15.56
C GLY A 328 8.80 1.41 -15.35
N LEU A 329 9.67 1.27 -14.35
CA LEU A 329 10.73 2.26 -14.08
C LEU A 329 11.91 2.10 -15.03
N ARG A 330 12.60 0.95 -14.97
CA ARG A 330 13.77 0.70 -15.81
C ARG A 330 13.37 0.43 -17.25
N GLY A 331 12.25 -0.26 -17.45
CA GLY A 331 11.69 -0.53 -18.76
C GLY A 331 11.09 0.70 -19.46
N GLN A 332 10.87 1.81 -18.74
CA GLN A 332 10.39 3.09 -19.28
C GLN A 332 9.13 2.96 -20.14
N ARG A 333 8.19 2.14 -19.70
CA ARG A 333 6.94 1.84 -20.42
C ARG A 333 5.80 1.52 -19.47
N LEU A 334 4.60 1.59 -20.01
CA LEU A 334 3.40 1.10 -19.36
C LEU A 334 3.10 -0.30 -19.92
N TRP A 335 3.10 -1.30 -19.06
CA TRP A 335 2.65 -2.63 -19.42
C TRP A 335 1.14 -2.74 -19.24
N ARG A 336 0.45 -3.35 -20.20
CA ARG A 336 -0.95 -3.75 -20.11
C ARG A 336 -1.05 -5.26 -20.17
N VAL A 337 -1.49 -5.88 -19.07
CA VAL A 337 -1.76 -7.33 -19.00
C VAL A 337 -3.28 -7.52 -19.12
N PRO A 338 -3.79 -8.18 -20.14
CA PRO A 338 -5.23 -8.41 -20.27
C PRO A 338 -5.81 -9.13 -19.06
N LEU A 339 -7.00 -8.72 -18.63
CA LEU A 339 -7.73 -9.28 -17.50
C LEU A 339 -9.04 -9.90 -17.98
N ASN A 340 -9.30 -11.14 -17.54
CA ASN A 340 -10.58 -11.81 -17.75
C ASN A 340 -11.15 -12.30 -16.40
N PRO A 341 -12.36 -12.89 -16.33
CA PRO A 341 -12.95 -13.37 -15.08
C PRO A 341 -12.08 -14.36 -14.30
N ASP A 342 -11.20 -15.10 -14.97
CA ASP A 342 -10.30 -16.07 -14.33
C ASP A 342 -9.02 -15.42 -13.78
N GLY A 343 -8.73 -14.18 -14.17
CA GLY A 343 -7.58 -13.37 -13.73
C GLY A 343 -6.78 -12.76 -14.88
N PRO A 344 -5.67 -12.09 -14.56
CA PRO A 344 -4.74 -11.61 -15.57
C PRO A 344 -4.22 -12.77 -16.44
N THR A 345 -4.20 -12.58 -17.73
CA THR A 345 -3.86 -13.63 -18.70
C THR A 345 -3.35 -13.05 -20.02
N GLY A 346 -2.65 -13.89 -20.79
CA GLY A 346 -2.14 -13.51 -22.11
C GLY A 346 -0.79 -12.82 -22.07
N THR A 347 -0.34 -12.40 -23.25
CA THR A 347 0.94 -11.69 -23.43
C THR A 347 0.75 -10.22 -23.07
N PRO A 348 1.60 -9.63 -22.23
CA PRO A 348 1.57 -8.19 -21.96
C PRO A 348 1.85 -7.37 -23.22
N ASP A 349 1.10 -6.30 -23.40
CA ASP A 349 1.38 -5.27 -24.40
C ASP A 349 2.13 -4.08 -23.78
N ALA A 350 3.08 -3.51 -24.52
CA ALA A 350 3.85 -2.35 -24.11
C ALA A 350 3.28 -1.08 -24.74
N TYR A 351 3.05 -0.06 -23.90
CA TYR A 351 2.60 1.28 -24.30
C TYR A 351 3.57 2.34 -23.78
N LEU A 352 3.57 3.51 -24.40
CA LEU A 352 4.37 4.67 -23.98
C LEU A 352 5.89 4.38 -23.92
N ASP A 353 6.38 3.41 -24.71
CA ASP A 353 7.76 2.95 -24.69
C ASP A 353 8.74 4.08 -24.94
N GLY A 354 9.59 4.38 -23.95
CA GLY A 354 10.53 5.49 -23.95
C GLY A 354 9.90 6.90 -23.99
N THR A 355 8.59 7.04 -24.17
CA THR A 355 7.91 8.33 -24.39
C THR A 355 8.01 9.24 -23.17
N LEU A 356 7.70 8.71 -21.99
CA LEU A 356 7.67 9.43 -20.71
C LEU A 356 8.88 9.15 -19.82
N GLY A 357 9.78 8.25 -20.24
CA GLY A 357 10.86 7.75 -19.40
C GLY A 357 10.35 6.80 -18.31
N ARG A 358 10.91 6.92 -17.11
CA ARG A 358 10.63 6.06 -15.96
C ARG A 358 9.23 6.35 -15.41
N LEU A 359 8.37 5.32 -15.33
CA LEU A 359 7.03 5.42 -14.79
C LEU A 359 7.02 4.86 -13.35
N ARG A 360 6.56 5.68 -12.38
CA ARG A 360 6.55 5.30 -10.96
C ARG A 360 5.20 4.76 -10.51
N THR A 361 4.14 5.48 -10.75
CA THR A 361 2.79 5.14 -10.29
C THR A 361 1.82 5.27 -11.45
N VAL A 362 0.90 4.33 -11.54
CA VAL A 362 -0.28 4.40 -12.39
C VAL A 362 -1.49 4.15 -11.51
N GLU A 363 -2.53 4.98 -11.67
CA GLU A 363 -3.81 4.88 -10.96
C GLU A 363 -4.94 5.17 -11.95
N VAL A 364 -6.15 4.70 -11.63
CA VAL A 364 -7.34 5.13 -12.36
C VAL A 364 -7.73 6.52 -11.87
N GLY A 365 -7.66 7.48 -12.77
CA GLY A 365 -7.96 8.87 -12.52
C GLY A 365 -9.40 9.26 -12.88
N PRO A 366 -9.73 10.55 -12.79
CA PRO A 366 -11.04 11.08 -13.13
C PRO A 366 -11.47 10.70 -14.56
N GLY A 367 -12.73 10.35 -14.71
CA GLY A 367 -13.31 9.99 -16.01
C GLY A 367 -12.82 8.65 -16.59
N GLY A 368 -12.16 7.80 -15.78
CA GLY A 368 -11.67 6.49 -16.20
C GLY A 368 -10.38 6.53 -17.00
N SER A 369 -9.70 7.67 -17.08
CA SER A 369 -8.34 7.75 -17.64
C SER A 369 -7.30 7.18 -16.70
N LEU A 370 -6.12 6.84 -17.21
CA LEU A 370 -4.99 6.52 -16.35
C LEU A 370 -4.23 7.81 -15.97
N TRP A 371 -3.90 7.94 -14.70
CA TRP A 371 -3.01 8.97 -14.19
C TRP A 371 -1.65 8.33 -13.87
N ILE A 372 -0.58 8.89 -14.43
CA ILE A 372 0.76 8.31 -14.35
C ILE A 372 1.74 9.35 -13.80
N LEU A 373 2.48 8.99 -12.75
CA LEU A 373 3.63 9.75 -12.26
C LEU A 373 4.91 9.24 -12.90
N THR A 374 5.75 10.16 -13.40
CA THR A 374 7.11 9.85 -13.84
C THR A 374 8.10 9.85 -12.67
N SER A 375 9.32 9.36 -12.88
CA SER A 375 10.41 9.34 -11.88
C SER A 375 11.77 9.44 -12.58
N ASN A 376 11.94 10.46 -13.43
CA ASN A 376 13.13 10.67 -14.23
C ASN A 376 14.23 11.41 -13.45
N THR A 377 13.84 12.23 -12.46
CA THR A 377 14.78 12.96 -11.59
C THR A 377 15.54 12.05 -10.63
N PHE A 378 15.08 10.80 -10.43
CA PHE A 378 15.75 9.80 -9.62
C PHE A 378 16.17 8.57 -10.45
N ARG A 379 17.48 8.36 -10.66
CA ARG A 379 18.06 7.26 -11.44
C ARG A 379 17.58 7.21 -12.91
N GLY A 380 17.11 8.33 -13.45
CA GLY A 380 16.69 8.48 -14.83
C GLY A 380 17.48 9.58 -15.52
N GLU A 381 17.03 9.93 -16.71
CA GLU A 381 17.52 11.06 -17.50
C GLU A 381 16.44 12.14 -17.52
N PRO A 382 16.50 13.16 -16.64
CA PRO A 382 15.46 14.18 -16.55
C PRO A 382 15.34 14.97 -17.86
N ARG A 383 14.11 15.21 -18.28
CA ARG A 383 13.74 16.06 -19.40
C ARG A 383 13.13 17.37 -18.88
N ALA A 384 13.02 18.37 -19.74
CA ALA A 384 12.38 19.63 -19.36
C ALA A 384 10.94 19.37 -18.85
N GLY A 385 10.64 19.84 -17.63
CA GLY A 385 9.35 19.66 -16.98
C GLY A 385 9.20 18.36 -16.15
N ASP A 386 10.21 17.48 -16.11
CA ASP A 386 10.18 16.30 -15.23
C ASP A 386 10.40 16.68 -13.75
N ASP A 387 9.86 15.91 -12.76
CA ASP A 387 8.90 14.85 -13.02
C ASP A 387 7.50 15.41 -13.18
N ARG A 388 6.58 14.59 -13.69
CA ARG A 388 5.23 15.05 -14.05
C ARG A 388 4.14 14.05 -13.66
N LEU A 389 2.94 14.58 -13.53
CA LEU A 389 1.70 13.81 -13.60
C LEU A 389 1.15 13.98 -15.02
N VAL A 390 0.88 12.85 -15.67
CA VAL A 390 0.19 12.85 -16.98
C VAL A 390 -1.13 12.09 -16.88
N THR A 391 -2.09 12.44 -17.72
CA THR A 391 -3.31 11.68 -17.97
C THR A 391 -3.22 10.96 -19.30
N VAL A 392 -3.68 9.71 -19.35
CA VAL A 392 -3.73 8.86 -20.54
C VAL A 392 -5.15 8.37 -20.70
N PRO A 393 -5.88 8.79 -21.76
CA PRO A 393 -7.23 8.30 -21.97
C PRO A 393 -7.21 6.81 -22.34
N LEU A 394 -8.25 6.06 -21.96
CA LEU A 394 -8.53 4.72 -22.43
C LEU A 394 -9.60 4.80 -23.52
N THR A 395 -9.30 4.26 -24.71
CA THR A 395 -10.16 4.38 -25.94
C THR A 395 -10.36 3.06 -26.64
#